data_e9cab1762d0e219930da653dcf934a2a
#
_entry.id   e9cab1762d0e219930da653dcf934a2a
#
_cell.length_a   1.000
_cell.length_b   1.000
_cell.length_c   1.000
_cell.angle_alpha   90.00
_cell.angle_beta   90.00
_cell.angle_gamma   90.00
#
_symmetry.space_group_name_H-M   'P 1'
#
loop_
_entity.id
_entity.type
_entity.pdbx_description
1 polymer ?
#
loop_
_entity_poly.entity_id
_entity_poly.type
_entity_poly.pdbx_seq_one_letter_code
_entity_poly.pdbx_strand_id
1 'polypeptide(L)'
;GTYWQLLSNHKARLKALDQMGDKMIAMTRFSATDCLSQLVFEGVKTKSQVYNVQINDVQIRLRMLLNNEMDAVWLTEPLATAARLQGHRVMADSRDKKLSLGVVAFKKKAVADARRRKQLAAFTKAYNMACDSLNRNGLKHYSALLQKYYKIDKRTINALPKSKFQHVAKPQQENIDKAAAFAKTTIK
;
A
#
# COMPACT_ATOMS: atom_id res chain seq x y z
N GLY A 1 3.85 4.01 8.60
CA GLY A 1 4.10 3.04 7.53
C GLY A 1 3.09 3.16 6.40
N THR A 2 3.36 2.53 5.30
CA THR A 2 2.44 2.45 4.18
C THR A 2 1.46 1.32 4.43
N TYR A 3 0.16 1.61 4.35
CA TYR A 3 -0.90 0.62 4.47
C TYR A 3 -1.51 0.31 3.11
N TRP A 4 -1.79 -0.96 2.89
CA TRP A 4 -2.37 -1.47 1.66
C TRP A 4 -3.77 -2.01 1.91
N GLN A 5 -4.68 -1.75 0.98
CA GLN A 5 -6.03 -2.30 0.97
C GLN A 5 -6.24 -3.15 -0.27
N LEU A 6 -6.78 -4.35 -0.10
CA LEU A 6 -7.30 -5.16 -1.20
C LEU A 6 -8.73 -4.72 -1.47
N LEU A 7 -8.98 -4.13 -2.62
CA LEU A 7 -10.32 -3.69 -3.02
C LEU A 7 -10.85 -4.58 -4.13
N SER A 8 -12.07 -5.09 -3.95
CA SER A 8 -12.78 -5.83 -4.98
C SER A 8 -13.62 -4.94 -5.86
N ASN A 9 -13.76 -5.34 -7.11
CA ASN A 9 -14.68 -4.71 -8.04
C ASN A 9 -16.13 -4.83 -7.53
N HIS A 10 -16.87 -3.72 -7.53
CA HIS A 10 -18.25 -3.70 -7.04
C HIS A 10 -19.18 -4.60 -7.87
N LYS A 11 -18.92 -4.76 -9.19
CA LYS A 11 -19.70 -5.66 -10.04
C LYS A 11 -19.48 -7.14 -9.74
N ALA A 12 -18.34 -7.51 -9.17
CA ALA A 12 -18.06 -8.88 -8.76
C ALA A 12 -18.88 -9.31 -7.53
N ARG A 13 -19.51 -8.36 -6.81
CA ARG A 13 -20.38 -8.56 -5.65
C ARG A 13 -19.76 -9.45 -4.55
N LEU A 14 -18.45 -9.49 -4.45
CA LEU A 14 -17.72 -10.28 -3.45
C LEU A 14 -17.96 -9.71 -2.04
N LYS A 15 -18.22 -10.59 -1.09
CA LYS A 15 -18.49 -10.23 0.32
C LYS A 15 -17.36 -10.66 1.26
N ALA A 16 -16.64 -11.74 0.92
CA ALA A 16 -15.58 -12.33 1.73
C ALA A 16 -14.47 -12.94 0.85
N LEU A 17 -13.31 -13.21 1.44
CA LEU A 17 -12.14 -13.72 0.73
C LEU A 17 -12.31 -15.14 0.18
N ASP A 18 -13.15 -15.96 0.82
CA ASP A 18 -13.49 -17.33 0.35
C ASP A 18 -14.19 -17.34 -1.01
N GLN A 19 -14.82 -16.21 -1.40
CA GLN A 19 -15.48 -16.03 -2.70
C GLN A 19 -14.51 -15.63 -3.83
N MET A 20 -13.21 -15.53 -3.54
CA MET A 20 -12.21 -15.11 -4.52
C MET A 20 -11.71 -16.24 -5.44
N GLY A 21 -12.28 -17.44 -5.36
CA GLY A 21 -11.99 -18.52 -6.31
C GLY A 21 -12.26 -18.08 -7.75
N ASP A 22 -11.36 -18.43 -8.69
CA ASP A 22 -11.36 -18.02 -10.10
C ASP A 22 -11.32 -16.49 -10.34
N LYS A 23 -10.83 -15.73 -9.35
CA LYS A 23 -10.71 -14.28 -9.46
C LYS A 23 -9.28 -13.82 -9.61
N MET A 24 -9.09 -12.70 -10.31
CA MET A 24 -7.80 -12.07 -10.55
C MET A 24 -7.53 -10.94 -9.55
N ILE A 25 -6.35 -10.98 -8.92
CA ILE A 25 -5.85 -9.92 -8.02
C ILE A 25 -4.65 -9.24 -8.68
N ALA A 26 -4.75 -7.94 -8.97
CA ALA A 26 -3.60 -7.17 -9.45
C ALA A 26 -2.68 -6.78 -8.28
N MET A 27 -1.42 -7.17 -8.40
CA MET A 27 -0.38 -6.95 -7.41
C MET A 27 1.00 -6.78 -8.07
N THR A 28 2.06 -6.57 -7.31
CA THR A 28 3.45 -6.65 -7.78
C THR A 28 4.09 -7.89 -7.20
N ARG A 29 4.61 -8.78 -8.03
CA ARG A 29 5.32 -9.99 -7.57
C ARG A 29 6.58 -9.62 -6.80
N PHE A 30 6.95 -10.45 -5.83
CA PHE A 30 8.13 -10.27 -4.98
C PHE A 30 8.14 -8.96 -4.19
N SER A 31 6.96 -8.41 -3.88
CA SER A 31 6.77 -7.15 -3.17
C SER A 31 5.88 -7.29 -1.94
N ALA A 32 5.67 -6.15 -1.25
CA ALA A 32 4.73 -6.08 -0.14
C ALA A 32 3.33 -6.60 -0.50
N THR A 33 2.84 -6.34 -1.71
CA THR A 33 1.50 -6.78 -2.13
C THR A 33 1.42 -8.26 -2.43
N ASP A 34 2.52 -8.90 -2.84
CA ASP A 34 2.62 -10.35 -2.98
C ASP A 34 2.62 -11.03 -1.59
N CYS A 35 3.46 -10.53 -0.69
CA CYS A 35 3.49 -10.99 0.70
C CYS A 35 2.11 -10.86 1.37
N LEU A 36 1.44 -9.72 1.20
CA LEU A 36 0.11 -9.49 1.75
C LEU A 36 -0.94 -10.43 1.13
N SER A 37 -0.87 -10.71 -0.18
CA SER A 37 -1.76 -11.68 -0.82
C SER A 37 -1.62 -13.06 -0.17
N GLN A 38 -0.39 -13.54 0.05
CA GLN A 38 -0.18 -14.83 0.73
C GLN A 38 -0.75 -14.81 2.15
N LEU A 39 -0.46 -13.76 2.93
CA LEU A 39 -0.87 -13.67 4.33
C LEU A 39 -2.38 -13.50 4.54
N VAL A 40 -3.10 -12.81 3.63
CA VAL A 40 -4.54 -12.65 3.77
C VAL A 40 -5.32 -13.88 3.33
N PHE A 41 -4.76 -14.70 2.44
CA PHE A 41 -5.36 -15.96 2.02
C PHE A 41 -4.88 -17.17 2.84
N GLU A 42 -3.95 -16.99 3.77
CA GLU A 42 -3.53 -18.06 4.68
C GLU A 42 -4.72 -18.59 5.49
N GLY A 43 -5.01 -19.88 5.33
CA GLY A 43 -6.15 -20.54 5.97
C GLY A 43 -7.52 -20.26 5.34
N VAL A 44 -7.61 -19.42 4.29
CA VAL A 44 -8.85 -19.18 3.55
C VAL A 44 -9.06 -20.29 2.52
N LYS A 45 -10.19 -21.00 2.64
CA LYS A 45 -10.59 -22.03 1.67
C LYS A 45 -11.43 -21.40 0.57
N THR A 46 -10.88 -21.25 -0.62
CA THR A 46 -11.61 -20.87 -1.83
C THR A 46 -12.04 -22.10 -2.62
N LYS A 47 -13.13 -22.02 -3.38
CA LYS A 47 -13.61 -23.13 -4.21
C LYS A 47 -12.64 -23.47 -5.37
N SER A 48 -11.89 -22.48 -5.85
CA SER A 48 -10.94 -22.58 -6.95
C SER A 48 -9.73 -21.71 -6.67
N GLN A 49 -8.71 -21.81 -7.51
CA GLN A 49 -7.49 -21.01 -7.40
C GLN A 49 -7.77 -19.51 -7.53
N VAL A 50 -7.04 -18.69 -6.76
CA VAL A 50 -6.99 -17.23 -6.90
C VAL A 50 -5.78 -16.86 -7.78
N TYR A 51 -5.98 -16.03 -8.80
CA TYR A 51 -4.94 -15.67 -9.76
C TYR A 51 -4.30 -14.33 -9.42
N ASN A 52 -3.00 -14.36 -9.11
CA ASN A 52 -2.22 -13.16 -8.89
C ASN A 52 -1.64 -12.64 -10.21
N VAL A 53 -2.05 -11.44 -10.64
CA VAL A 53 -1.65 -10.81 -11.90
C VAL A 53 -0.65 -9.69 -11.60
N GLN A 54 0.50 -9.72 -12.26
CA GLN A 54 1.54 -8.71 -12.06
C GLN A 54 1.22 -7.43 -12.82
N ILE A 55 0.83 -6.40 -12.08
CA ILE A 55 0.64 -5.03 -12.56
C ILE A 55 1.42 -4.11 -11.63
N ASN A 56 2.55 -3.58 -12.06
CA ASN A 56 3.47 -2.84 -11.20
C ASN A 56 2.98 -1.42 -10.87
N ASP A 57 2.33 -0.76 -11.80
CA ASP A 57 1.84 0.60 -11.64
C ASP A 57 0.49 0.63 -10.91
N VAL A 58 0.45 1.31 -9.77
CA VAL A 58 -0.77 1.41 -8.92
C VAL A 58 -1.87 2.25 -9.57
N GLN A 59 -1.52 3.21 -10.45
CA GLN A 59 -2.50 3.99 -11.21
C GLN A 59 -3.18 3.10 -12.28
N ILE A 60 -2.41 2.22 -12.91
CA ILE A 60 -2.95 1.24 -13.85
C ILE A 60 -3.88 0.28 -13.11
N ARG A 61 -3.49 -0.22 -11.92
CA ARG A 61 -4.39 -1.07 -11.11
C ARG A 61 -5.72 -0.39 -10.82
N LEU A 62 -5.70 0.88 -10.38
CA LEU A 62 -6.93 1.62 -10.12
C LEU A 62 -7.77 1.71 -11.38
N ARG A 63 -7.19 2.09 -12.53
CA ARG A 63 -7.90 2.20 -13.80
C ARG A 63 -8.53 0.87 -14.22
N MET A 64 -7.79 -0.24 -14.12
CA MET A 64 -8.31 -1.58 -14.45
C MET A 64 -9.46 -1.98 -13.53
N LEU A 65 -9.40 -1.66 -12.23
CA LEU A 65 -10.50 -1.88 -11.30
C LEU A 65 -11.75 -1.06 -11.72
N LEU A 66 -11.56 0.22 -12.03
CA LEU A 66 -12.65 1.12 -12.43
C LEU A 66 -13.29 0.71 -13.76
N ASN A 67 -12.50 0.18 -14.69
CA ASN A 67 -12.95 -0.32 -15.99
C ASN A 67 -13.52 -1.75 -15.93
N ASN A 68 -13.55 -2.39 -14.78
CA ASN A 68 -13.96 -3.79 -14.59
C ASN A 68 -13.08 -4.82 -15.32
N GLU A 69 -11.80 -4.51 -15.50
CA GLU A 69 -10.79 -5.39 -16.10
C GLU A 69 -10.10 -6.29 -15.06
N MET A 70 -10.28 -6.00 -13.77
CA MET A 70 -9.74 -6.78 -12.65
C MET A 70 -10.81 -7.00 -11.59
N ASP A 71 -10.82 -8.20 -10.99
CA ASP A 71 -11.75 -8.54 -9.90
C ASP A 71 -11.36 -7.86 -8.58
N ALA A 72 -10.06 -7.79 -8.31
CA ALA A 72 -9.53 -7.09 -7.12
C ALA A 72 -8.13 -6.54 -7.36
N VAL A 73 -7.76 -5.52 -6.60
CA VAL A 73 -6.45 -4.86 -6.70
C VAL A 73 -5.94 -4.41 -5.33
N TRP A 74 -4.63 -4.44 -5.14
CA TRP A 74 -3.97 -3.82 -4.00
C TRP A 74 -3.66 -2.35 -4.26
N LEU A 75 -4.22 -1.47 -3.42
CA LEU A 75 -4.00 -0.01 -3.47
C LEU A 75 -3.60 0.55 -2.11
N THR A 76 -2.92 1.70 -2.14
CA THR A 76 -2.67 2.54 -0.96
C THR A 76 -3.50 3.82 -1.06
N GLU A 77 -3.56 4.61 0.02
CA GLU A 77 -4.10 5.96 -0.08
C GLU A 77 -3.19 6.84 -0.96
N PRO A 78 -3.73 7.76 -1.73
CA PRO A 78 -5.14 8.17 -1.83
C PRO A 78 -6.00 7.35 -2.83
N LEU A 79 -5.41 6.41 -3.56
CA LEU A 79 -6.09 5.66 -4.63
C LEU A 79 -7.15 4.70 -4.07
N ALA A 80 -6.90 4.14 -2.88
CA ALA A 80 -7.88 3.32 -2.18
C ALA A 80 -9.17 4.10 -1.87
N THR A 81 -9.05 5.37 -1.44
CA THR A 81 -10.20 6.25 -1.26
C THR A 81 -10.92 6.53 -2.57
N ALA A 82 -10.19 6.78 -3.66
CA ALA A 82 -10.80 6.99 -4.97
C ALA A 82 -11.63 5.76 -5.41
N ALA A 83 -11.11 4.55 -5.20
CA ALA A 83 -11.84 3.32 -5.49
C ALA A 83 -13.09 3.14 -4.60
N ARG A 84 -12.98 3.39 -3.28
CA ARG A 84 -14.13 3.30 -2.35
C ARG A 84 -15.26 4.27 -2.74
N LEU A 85 -14.93 5.48 -3.17
CA LEU A 85 -15.91 6.46 -3.64
C LEU A 85 -16.68 6.04 -4.90
N GLN A 86 -16.13 5.08 -5.66
CA GLN A 86 -16.76 4.43 -6.80
C GLN A 86 -17.50 3.13 -6.42
N GLY A 87 -17.67 2.86 -5.14
CA GLY A 87 -18.41 1.70 -4.62
C GLY A 87 -17.61 0.40 -4.54
N HIS A 88 -16.30 0.43 -4.81
CA HIS A 88 -15.44 -0.73 -4.65
C HIS A 88 -15.23 -1.08 -3.17
N ARG A 89 -15.26 -2.39 -2.84
CA ARG A 89 -15.28 -2.87 -1.47
C ARG A 89 -13.89 -3.25 -0.98
N VAL A 90 -13.54 -2.83 0.23
CA VAL A 90 -12.35 -3.33 0.92
C VAL A 90 -12.59 -4.76 1.39
N MET A 91 -11.76 -5.69 0.91
CA MET A 91 -11.78 -7.12 1.27
C MET A 91 -10.76 -7.47 2.35
N ALA A 92 -9.63 -6.75 2.38
CA ALA A 92 -8.59 -6.89 3.39
C ALA A 92 -7.82 -5.57 3.54
N ASP A 93 -7.27 -5.36 4.74
CA ASP A 93 -6.41 -4.22 5.05
C ASP A 93 -5.14 -4.70 5.76
N SER A 94 -3.98 -4.21 5.36
CA SER A 94 -2.70 -4.61 5.98
C SER A 94 -2.62 -4.25 7.47
N ARG A 95 -3.43 -3.28 7.92
CA ARG A 95 -3.54 -2.91 9.34
C ARG A 95 -4.11 -4.03 10.20
N ASP A 96 -5.03 -4.83 9.65
CA ASP A 96 -5.65 -5.97 10.36
C ASP A 96 -4.60 -7.06 10.66
N LYS A 97 -3.56 -7.15 9.84
CA LYS A 97 -2.41 -8.05 10.04
C LYS A 97 -1.27 -7.38 10.84
N LYS A 98 -1.45 -6.15 11.33
CA LYS A 98 -0.44 -5.32 12.02
C LYS A 98 0.87 -5.18 11.22
N LEU A 99 0.78 -5.14 9.87
CA LEU A 99 1.91 -5.08 8.97
C LEU A 99 2.15 -3.68 8.43
N SER A 100 3.38 -3.23 8.53
CA SER A 100 3.87 -2.00 7.90
C SER A 100 5.13 -2.33 7.09
N LEU A 101 4.95 -2.64 5.81
CA LEU A 101 5.99 -3.18 4.92
C LEU A 101 6.72 -2.12 4.07
N GLY A 102 6.44 -0.83 4.28
CA GLY A 102 7.14 0.24 3.57
C GLY A 102 8.34 0.76 4.36
N VAL A 103 9.54 0.74 3.76
CA VAL A 103 10.77 1.28 4.36
C VAL A 103 11.55 2.11 3.34
N VAL A 104 12.35 3.05 3.83
CA VAL A 104 13.39 3.73 3.05
C VAL A 104 14.72 3.08 3.39
N ALA A 105 15.35 2.45 2.39
CA ALA A 105 16.61 1.73 2.55
C ALA A 105 17.79 2.52 2.00
N PHE A 106 18.90 2.50 2.70
CA PHE A 106 20.15 3.11 2.27
C PHE A 106 21.26 2.08 2.14
N LYS A 107 22.12 2.24 1.12
CA LYS A 107 23.31 1.38 0.96
C LYS A 107 24.25 1.55 2.15
N LYS A 108 24.85 0.45 2.67
CA LYS A 108 25.82 0.50 3.79
C LYS A 108 26.94 1.52 3.58
N LYS A 109 27.53 1.58 2.37
CA LYS A 109 28.56 2.55 2.01
C LYS A 109 28.11 4.01 2.11
N ALA A 110 26.82 4.30 1.87
CA ALA A 110 26.28 5.65 2.04
C ALA A 110 26.16 6.03 3.53
N VAL A 111 25.84 5.08 4.39
CA VAL A 111 25.78 5.29 5.85
C VAL A 111 27.19 5.39 6.46
N ALA A 112 28.20 4.70 5.91
CA ALA A 112 29.58 4.75 6.37
C ALA A 112 30.29 6.08 5.99
N ASP A 113 29.92 6.71 4.89
CA ASP A 113 30.51 7.94 4.40
C ASP A 113 30.10 9.18 5.24
N ALA A 114 31.08 9.93 5.75
CA ALA A 114 30.84 11.07 6.65
C ALA A 114 30.01 12.21 5.98
N ARG A 115 30.26 12.52 4.71
CA ARG A 115 29.51 13.53 3.95
C ARG A 115 28.06 13.08 3.73
N ARG A 116 27.87 11.83 3.33
CA ARG A 116 26.54 11.25 3.09
C ARG A 116 25.74 11.11 4.38
N ARG A 117 26.36 10.81 5.51
CA ARG A 117 25.68 10.84 6.82
C ARG A 117 25.04 12.19 7.13
N LYS A 118 25.73 13.32 6.79
CA LYS A 118 25.14 14.65 6.94
C LYS A 118 23.91 14.83 6.03
N GLN A 119 23.97 14.33 4.80
CA GLN A 119 22.82 14.36 3.88
C GLN A 119 21.65 13.49 4.39
N LEU A 120 21.92 12.31 4.95
CA LEU A 120 20.90 11.44 5.55
C LEU A 120 20.25 12.11 6.78
N ALA A 121 21.04 12.79 7.61
CA ALA A 121 20.51 13.56 8.74
C ALA A 121 19.59 14.70 8.26
N ALA A 122 19.99 15.43 7.22
CA ALA A 122 19.17 16.47 6.60
C ALA A 122 17.86 15.90 6.02
N PHE A 123 17.93 14.76 5.32
CA PHE A 123 16.75 14.05 4.82
C PHE A 123 15.80 13.65 5.97
N THR A 124 16.33 13.05 7.03
CA THR A 124 15.54 12.65 8.21
C THR A 124 14.84 13.86 8.86
N LYS A 125 15.57 14.96 9.02
CA LYS A 125 15.01 16.21 9.54
C LYS A 125 13.87 16.73 8.67
N ALA A 126 14.10 16.82 7.35
CA ALA A 126 13.09 17.28 6.40
C ALA A 126 11.84 16.38 6.38
N TYR A 127 12.03 15.06 6.43
CA TYR A 127 10.95 14.10 6.51
C TYR A 127 10.10 14.30 7.78
N ASN A 128 10.75 14.45 8.94
CA ASN A 128 10.05 14.68 10.21
C ASN A 128 9.29 16.01 10.21
N MET A 129 9.89 17.06 9.67
CA MET A 129 9.21 18.37 9.50
C MET A 129 7.97 18.24 8.58
N ALA A 130 8.06 17.46 7.51
CA ALA A 130 6.92 17.20 6.64
C ALA A 130 5.81 16.43 7.38
N CYS A 131 6.15 15.44 8.19
CA CYS A 131 5.19 14.73 9.05
C CYS A 131 4.49 15.68 10.01
N ASP A 132 5.23 16.56 10.69
CA ASP A 132 4.68 17.55 11.61
C ASP A 132 3.74 18.52 10.89
N SER A 133 4.14 18.97 9.70
CA SER A 133 3.35 19.86 8.87
C SER A 133 2.03 19.20 8.41
N LEU A 134 2.09 17.95 7.96
CA LEU A 134 0.91 17.16 7.59
C LEU A 134 -0.02 16.91 8.79
N ASN A 135 0.54 16.61 9.95
CA ASN A 135 -0.24 16.39 11.18
C ASN A 135 -0.93 17.67 11.67
N ARG A 136 -0.29 18.82 11.50
CA ARG A 136 -0.82 20.14 11.91
C ARG A 136 -1.89 20.65 10.96
N ASN A 137 -1.61 20.63 9.66
CA ASN A 137 -2.43 21.30 8.65
C ASN A 137 -3.44 20.36 8.00
N GLY A 138 -3.21 19.03 8.08
CA GLY A 138 -4.00 17.99 7.39
C GLY A 138 -3.72 17.90 5.89
N LEU A 139 -4.14 16.80 5.29
CA LEU A 139 -3.91 16.51 3.87
C LEU A 139 -4.59 17.50 2.93
N LYS A 140 -5.73 18.05 3.32
CA LYS A 140 -6.50 19.01 2.49
C LYS A 140 -5.70 20.30 2.21
N HIS A 141 -4.85 20.73 3.15
CA HIS A 141 -3.98 21.89 2.95
C HIS A 141 -3.02 21.69 1.75
N TYR A 142 -2.67 20.46 1.45
CA TYR A 142 -1.76 20.10 0.36
C TYR A 142 -2.50 19.61 -0.91
N SER A 143 -3.76 20.02 -1.11
CA SER A 143 -4.61 19.58 -2.22
C SER A 143 -3.94 19.72 -3.59
N ALA A 144 -3.25 20.84 -3.84
CA ALA A 144 -2.55 21.08 -5.11
C ALA A 144 -1.46 20.02 -5.39
N LEU A 145 -0.70 19.62 -4.35
CA LEU A 145 0.31 18.58 -4.47
C LEU A 145 -0.31 17.21 -4.71
N LEU A 146 -1.39 16.89 -3.99
CA LEU A 146 -2.11 15.63 -4.17
C LEU A 146 -2.70 15.51 -5.57
N GLN A 147 -3.31 16.57 -6.09
CA GLN A 147 -3.82 16.60 -7.46
C GLN A 147 -2.70 16.43 -8.49
N LYS A 148 -1.58 17.16 -8.32
CA LYS A 148 -0.45 17.10 -9.24
C LYS A 148 0.18 15.71 -9.32
N TYR A 149 0.47 15.09 -8.18
CA TYR A 149 1.25 13.84 -8.11
C TYR A 149 0.40 12.57 -8.17
N TYR A 150 -0.83 12.59 -7.63
CA TYR A 150 -1.71 11.41 -7.61
C TYR A 150 -2.85 11.50 -8.61
N LYS A 151 -3.02 12.64 -9.30
CA LYS A 151 -4.10 12.87 -10.30
C LYS A 151 -5.50 12.54 -9.76
N ILE A 152 -5.72 12.83 -8.49
CA ILE A 152 -7.01 12.64 -7.80
C ILE A 152 -7.79 13.95 -7.75
N ASP A 153 -9.11 13.84 -7.70
CA ASP A 153 -10.03 14.97 -7.64
C ASP A 153 -10.22 15.54 -6.21
N LYS A 154 -10.87 16.69 -6.11
CA LYS A 154 -11.19 17.33 -4.82
C LYS A 154 -12.11 16.46 -3.95
N ARG A 155 -13.02 15.67 -4.55
CA ARG A 155 -13.93 14.78 -3.82
C ARG A 155 -13.13 13.70 -3.11
N THR A 156 -12.19 13.09 -3.80
CA THR A 156 -11.26 12.10 -3.20
C THR A 156 -10.44 12.71 -2.07
N ILE A 157 -9.86 13.90 -2.27
CA ILE A 157 -9.07 14.59 -1.23
C ILE A 157 -9.91 14.86 0.01
N ASN A 158 -11.14 15.29 -0.16
CA ASN A 158 -12.06 15.57 0.96
C ASN A 158 -12.46 14.34 1.75
N ALA A 159 -12.47 13.16 1.10
CA ALA A 159 -12.82 11.87 1.68
C ALA A 159 -11.63 11.10 2.26
N LEU A 160 -10.40 11.61 2.13
CA LEU A 160 -9.23 10.93 2.68
C LEU A 160 -9.35 10.74 4.18
N PRO A 161 -9.00 9.56 4.70
CA PRO A 161 -9.04 9.29 6.12
C PRO A 161 -8.05 10.19 6.87
N LYS A 162 -8.41 10.56 8.08
CA LYS A 162 -7.45 11.21 9.00
C LYS A 162 -6.35 10.20 9.31
N SER A 163 -5.11 10.57 9.05
CA SER A 163 -3.93 9.75 9.31
C SER A 163 -2.94 10.52 10.17
N LYS A 164 -2.29 9.81 11.10
CA LYS A 164 -1.17 10.35 11.86
C LYS A 164 0.12 9.92 11.19
N PHE A 165 0.88 10.89 10.69
CA PHE A 165 2.20 10.68 10.10
C PHE A 165 3.25 10.60 11.19
N GLN A 166 4.03 9.53 11.19
CA GLN A 166 5.06 9.29 12.22
C GLN A 166 6.42 9.72 11.73
N HIS A 167 7.25 10.21 12.64
CA HIS A 167 8.66 10.47 12.39
C HIS A 167 9.39 9.20 11.97
N VAL A 168 10.58 9.40 11.38
CA VAL A 168 11.46 8.28 11.01
C VAL A 168 11.75 7.43 12.24
N ALA A 169 11.55 6.14 12.11
CA ALA A 169 11.86 5.14 13.12
C ALA A 169 12.47 3.90 12.47
N LYS A 170 13.15 3.09 13.25
CA LYS A 170 13.59 1.77 12.80
C LYS A 170 12.39 0.88 12.51
N PRO A 171 12.45 0.02 11.49
CA PRO A 171 11.41 -1.00 11.27
C PRO A 171 11.26 -1.89 12.50
N GLN A 172 10.04 -2.33 12.78
CA GLN A 172 9.79 -3.32 13.83
C GLN A 172 10.38 -4.67 13.43
N GLN A 173 11.01 -5.38 14.37
CA GLN A 173 11.67 -6.66 14.10
C GLN A 173 10.69 -7.69 13.51
N GLU A 174 9.47 -7.76 14.03
CA GLU A 174 8.42 -8.64 13.52
C GLU A 174 8.13 -8.44 12.01
N ASN A 175 8.12 -7.18 11.55
CA ASN A 175 7.92 -6.89 10.12
C ASN A 175 9.12 -7.33 9.28
N ILE A 176 10.34 -7.19 9.82
CA ILE A 176 11.57 -7.66 9.16
C ILE A 176 11.53 -9.19 9.04
N ASP A 177 11.17 -9.88 10.11
CA ASP A 177 11.14 -11.36 10.17
C ASP A 177 10.09 -11.92 9.19
N LYS A 178 8.90 -11.34 9.13
CA LYS A 178 7.85 -11.70 8.17
C LYS A 178 8.29 -11.48 6.72
N ALA A 179 8.92 -10.33 6.45
CA ALA A 179 9.44 -10.04 5.11
C ALA A 179 10.58 -11.01 4.72
N ALA A 180 11.46 -11.35 5.66
CA ALA A 180 12.55 -12.29 5.44
C ALA A 180 12.03 -13.73 5.20
N ALA A 181 11.02 -14.17 5.94
CA ALA A 181 10.39 -15.46 5.74
C ALA A 181 9.74 -15.55 4.35
N PHE A 182 8.98 -14.53 3.97
CA PHE A 182 8.40 -14.43 2.62
C PHE A 182 9.48 -14.47 1.53
N ALA A 183 10.56 -13.71 1.68
CA ALA A 183 11.65 -13.68 0.70
C ALA A 183 12.30 -15.05 0.52
N LYS A 184 12.55 -15.78 1.61
CA LYS A 184 13.16 -17.13 1.58
C LYS A 184 12.28 -18.16 0.84
N THR A 185 10.97 -18.06 0.94
CA THR A 185 10.04 -19.01 0.32
C THR A 185 9.69 -18.66 -1.12
N THR A 186 9.70 -17.37 -1.45
CA THR A 186 9.14 -16.86 -2.71
C THR A 186 10.21 -16.42 -3.72
N ILE A 187 11.35 -15.91 -3.24
CA ILE A 187 12.46 -15.44 -4.09
C ILE A 187 13.56 -16.50 -4.05
N LYS A 188 13.54 -17.37 -5.05
CA LYS A 188 14.60 -18.39 -5.28
C LYS A 188 15.61 -17.86 -6.29
#